data_9e24013c258df90bede7e62e90068e3e
#
_entry.id   9e24013c258df90bede7e62e90068e3e
#
_cell.length_a   1.000
_cell.length_b   1.000
_cell.length_c   1.000
_cell.angle_alpha   90.00
_cell.angle_beta   90.00
_cell.angle_gamma   90.00
#
_symmetry.space_group_name_H-M   'P 1'
#
loop_
_entity.id
_entity.type
_entity.pdbx_description
1 polymer ?
#
loop_
_entity_poly.entity_id
_entity_poly.type
_entity_poly.pdbx_seq_one_letter_code
_entity_poly.pdbx_strand_id
1 'polypeptide(L)'
;MKDFIKASVILTVIVLVFSAAMFGLNFITGPMIEANNAGAALAPLLAVMPEGASFDGNALITDTLTDLPASVTAVYKEAKGLGYVIQTTATSSYSTAPMEITIGVTADGKISGVQIDSYNDTPAYDIRAKDPTYLDSYIGKDSALADVGLVAGSTYSSTAFKNAMSEAMGVLISNNMIAAGVKSDAQILEELMATVAPGFTKTEELTATGNIEKALKATNDIGFAYIMKDGDASFLVLVNATGGAKVYDVTSCDVTVSHPELVAEAKAHAATAQKSYKDAAEAKFAKMIEGATDMTALEINTFGTIAYAASFKVGEATYYGFYSRSIGFHQMDVYIVIDESGAIAKMDAKQFIFDEEYFMAFGGMDVTAYKNGFVGLTGETFTGEQAIIATATMTSNAVKQSTNDAFDAFATMKRGGAN
;
A
#
# COMPACT_ATOMS: atom_id res chain seq x y z
N MET A 1 4.68 16.95 80.05
CA MET A 1 3.38 16.29 79.75
C MET A 1 2.30 17.26 79.25
N LYS A 2 2.03 18.36 79.95
CA LYS A 2 1.01 19.38 79.51
C LYS A 2 1.31 20.00 78.14
N ASP A 3 2.57 20.34 77.83
CA ASP A 3 2.96 20.95 76.55
C ASP A 3 2.91 19.97 75.40
N PHE A 4 3.21 18.70 75.59
CA PHE A 4 3.04 17.66 74.62
C PHE A 4 1.55 17.43 74.23
N ILE A 5 0.68 17.44 75.22
CA ILE A 5 -0.77 17.30 75.00
C ILE A 5 -1.29 18.54 74.21
N LYS A 6 -0.83 19.77 74.54
CA LYS A 6 -1.22 20.97 73.82
C LYS A 6 -0.75 20.93 72.35
N ALA A 7 0.49 20.52 72.13
CA ALA A 7 1.01 20.37 70.76
C ALA A 7 0.26 19.36 69.93
N SER A 8 -0.08 18.18 70.54
CA SER A 8 -0.87 17.15 69.87
C SER A 8 -2.30 17.61 69.53
N VAL A 9 -2.95 18.36 70.46
CA VAL A 9 -4.30 18.89 70.19
C VAL A 9 -4.26 19.95 69.06
N ILE A 10 -3.28 20.86 69.09
CA ILE A 10 -3.13 21.84 68.02
C ILE A 10 -2.91 21.15 66.66
N LEU A 11 -2.01 20.16 66.60
CA LEU A 11 -1.75 19.43 65.37
C LEU A 11 -3.00 18.70 64.86
N THR A 12 -3.75 18.06 65.75
CA THR A 12 -5.01 17.40 65.40
C THR A 12 -6.03 18.37 64.81
N VAL A 13 -6.18 19.53 65.42
CA VAL A 13 -7.09 20.57 64.93
C VAL A 13 -6.65 21.09 63.55
N ILE A 14 -5.37 21.33 63.38
CA ILE A 14 -4.83 21.74 62.07
C ILE A 14 -5.13 20.67 61.00
N VAL A 15 -4.86 19.40 61.28
CA VAL A 15 -5.13 18.27 60.33
C VAL A 15 -6.63 18.18 60.01
N LEU A 16 -7.50 18.34 61.00
CA LEU A 16 -8.95 18.30 60.78
C LEU A 16 -9.44 19.46 59.94
N VAL A 17 -8.92 20.68 60.18
CA VAL A 17 -9.27 21.88 59.37
C VAL A 17 -8.82 21.72 57.95
N PHE A 18 -7.57 21.28 57.71
CA PHE A 18 -7.07 21.05 56.36
C PHE A 18 -7.79 19.90 55.64
N SER A 19 -8.10 18.79 56.34
CA SER A 19 -8.88 17.69 55.81
C SER A 19 -10.30 18.11 55.40
N ALA A 20 -10.96 18.91 56.23
CA ALA A 20 -12.29 19.44 55.95
C ALA A 20 -12.25 20.45 54.78
N ALA A 21 -11.22 21.31 54.70
CA ALA A 21 -11.02 22.20 53.56
C ALA A 21 -10.75 21.45 52.25
N MET A 22 -9.89 20.42 52.26
CA MET A 22 -9.62 19.58 51.10
C MET A 22 -10.87 18.82 50.66
N PHE A 23 -11.64 18.24 51.61
CA PHE A 23 -12.89 17.58 51.31
C PHE A 23 -13.92 18.54 50.70
N GLY A 24 -14.06 19.74 51.25
CA GLY A 24 -14.96 20.78 50.73
C GLY A 24 -14.56 21.24 49.33
N LEU A 25 -13.26 21.46 49.08
CA LEU A 25 -12.75 21.80 47.76
C LEU A 25 -13.05 20.65 46.77
N ASN A 26 -12.72 19.42 47.12
CA ASN A 26 -12.97 18.26 46.23
C ASN A 26 -14.46 18.06 45.94
N PHE A 27 -15.33 18.31 46.91
CA PHE A 27 -16.79 18.25 46.76
C PHE A 27 -17.32 19.26 45.72
N ILE A 28 -16.72 20.48 45.69
CA ILE A 28 -17.08 21.55 44.74
C ILE A 28 -16.39 21.32 43.36
N THR A 29 -15.10 20.99 43.39
CA THR A 29 -14.32 20.87 42.16
C THR A 29 -14.46 19.55 41.45
N GLY A 30 -14.78 18.46 42.16
CA GLY A 30 -14.96 17.14 41.58
C GLY A 30 -15.97 17.11 40.44
N PRO A 31 -17.21 17.57 40.63
CA PRO A 31 -18.22 17.60 39.56
C PRO A 31 -17.82 18.51 38.38
N MET A 32 -17.08 19.61 38.66
CA MET A 32 -16.59 20.51 37.62
C MET A 32 -15.46 19.86 36.79
N ILE A 33 -14.58 19.13 37.44
CA ILE A 33 -13.51 18.35 36.77
C ILE A 33 -14.12 17.24 35.93
N GLU A 34 -15.10 16.49 36.46
CA GLU A 34 -15.81 15.45 35.73
C GLU A 34 -16.56 16.02 34.52
N ALA A 35 -17.27 17.14 34.67
CA ALA A 35 -17.96 17.81 33.57
C ALA A 35 -16.98 18.34 32.51
N ASN A 36 -15.85 18.89 32.92
CA ASN A 36 -14.80 19.35 32.00
C ASN A 36 -14.13 18.19 31.26
N ASN A 37 -13.83 17.10 31.97
CA ASN A 37 -13.25 15.89 31.36
C ASN A 37 -14.24 15.24 30.39
N ALA A 38 -15.52 15.15 30.75
CA ALA A 38 -16.57 14.66 29.86
C ALA A 38 -16.70 15.55 28.60
N GLY A 39 -16.68 16.89 28.78
CA GLY A 39 -16.71 17.84 27.67
C GLY A 39 -15.48 17.73 26.79
N ALA A 40 -14.29 17.57 27.36
CA ALA A 40 -13.05 17.38 26.62
C ALA A 40 -13.02 16.07 25.83
N ALA A 41 -13.58 14.98 26.41
CA ALA A 41 -13.69 13.70 25.71
C ALA A 41 -14.67 13.73 24.52
N LEU A 42 -15.72 14.55 24.60
CA LEU A 42 -16.73 14.68 23.55
C LEU A 42 -16.34 15.67 22.46
N ALA A 43 -15.45 16.61 22.74
CA ALA A 43 -15.08 17.66 21.78
C ALA A 43 -14.58 17.12 20.41
N PRO A 44 -13.69 16.11 20.33
CA PRO A 44 -13.28 15.52 19.06
C PRO A 44 -14.44 14.87 18.31
N LEU A 45 -15.36 14.20 19.05
CA LEU A 45 -16.51 13.54 18.44
C LEU A 45 -17.49 14.55 17.82
N LEU A 46 -17.72 15.67 18.52
CA LEU A 46 -18.58 16.74 18.02
C LEU A 46 -17.96 17.50 16.85
N ALA A 47 -16.64 17.62 16.81
CA ALA A 47 -15.93 18.34 15.74
C ALA A 47 -16.09 17.69 14.35
N VAL A 48 -16.32 16.39 14.29
CA VAL A 48 -16.45 15.65 13.03
C VAL A 48 -17.91 15.35 12.63
N MET A 49 -18.86 15.72 13.48
CA MET A 49 -20.28 15.46 13.25
C MET A 49 -21.02 16.72 12.76
N PRO A 50 -22.20 16.57 12.10
CA PRO A 50 -23.04 17.70 11.74
C PRO A 50 -23.48 18.53 12.96
N GLU A 51 -23.81 19.77 12.74
CA GLU A 51 -24.35 20.67 13.78
C GLU A 51 -25.57 20.05 14.46
N GLY A 52 -25.64 20.17 15.78
CA GLY A 52 -26.70 19.62 16.61
C GLY A 52 -26.51 18.19 17.04
N ALA A 53 -25.40 17.53 16.69
CA ALA A 53 -25.05 16.22 17.20
C ALA A 53 -24.87 16.21 18.72
N SER A 54 -25.16 15.06 19.37
CA SER A 54 -25.00 14.87 20.80
C SER A 54 -24.66 13.40 21.12
N PHE A 55 -23.88 13.21 22.17
CA PHE A 55 -23.48 11.87 22.64
C PHE A 55 -23.90 11.72 24.09
N ASP A 56 -24.47 10.58 24.45
CA ASP A 56 -24.87 10.24 25.81
C ASP A 56 -23.94 9.17 26.42
N GLY A 57 -24.24 8.73 27.64
CA GLY A 57 -23.44 7.74 28.35
C GLY A 57 -23.41 6.35 27.70
N ASN A 58 -24.28 6.07 26.73
CA ASN A 58 -24.36 4.81 25.97
C ASN A 58 -23.83 4.97 24.53
N ALA A 59 -23.18 6.08 24.23
CA ALA A 59 -22.71 6.37 22.88
C ALA A 59 -21.62 5.39 22.39
N LEU A 60 -20.73 4.91 23.28
CA LEU A 60 -19.69 3.94 22.94
C LEU A 60 -20.31 2.56 22.69
N ILE A 61 -20.18 2.07 21.47
CA ILE A 61 -20.79 0.80 21.03
C ILE A 61 -19.77 -0.23 20.56
N THR A 62 -18.49 0.03 20.69
CA THR A 62 -17.39 -0.83 20.19
C THR A 62 -17.56 -2.29 20.56
N ASP A 63 -17.88 -2.58 21.85
CA ASP A 63 -18.04 -3.93 22.36
C ASP A 63 -19.27 -4.68 21.83
N THR A 64 -20.16 -3.98 21.12
CA THR A 64 -21.37 -4.58 20.51
C THR A 64 -21.16 -4.97 19.05
N LEU A 65 -20.00 -4.63 18.47
CA LEU A 65 -19.69 -4.82 17.04
C LEU A 65 -18.87 -6.10 16.82
N THR A 66 -18.99 -6.65 15.63
CA THR A 66 -18.23 -7.81 15.16
C THR A 66 -17.17 -7.39 14.13
N ASP A 67 -16.17 -8.25 13.93
CA ASP A 67 -15.14 -8.08 12.88
C ASP A 67 -14.40 -6.74 12.94
N LEU A 68 -14.02 -6.32 14.15
CA LEU A 68 -13.27 -5.08 14.38
C LEU A 68 -11.80 -5.26 13.98
N PRO A 69 -11.28 -4.49 13.00
CA PRO A 69 -9.85 -4.40 12.73
C PRO A 69 -9.11 -3.84 13.96
N ALA A 70 -7.85 -4.27 14.15
CA ALA A 70 -7.02 -3.77 15.25
C ALA A 70 -6.73 -2.26 15.17
N SER A 71 -6.89 -1.66 13.99
CA SER A 71 -6.77 -0.22 13.75
C SER A 71 -7.92 0.58 14.34
N VAL A 72 -9.14 -0.01 14.46
CA VAL A 72 -10.33 0.68 15.00
C VAL A 72 -10.35 0.58 16.51
N THR A 73 -10.20 1.72 17.18
CA THR A 73 -10.07 1.80 18.65
C THR A 73 -11.39 2.06 19.36
N ALA A 74 -12.30 2.82 18.73
CA ALA A 74 -13.61 3.10 19.30
C ALA A 74 -14.64 3.43 18.23
N VAL A 75 -15.91 3.06 18.48
CA VAL A 75 -17.05 3.44 17.66
C VAL A 75 -18.14 4.00 18.56
N TYR A 76 -18.63 5.17 18.20
CA TYR A 76 -19.67 5.88 18.92
C TYR A 76 -20.91 6.06 18.07
N LYS A 77 -22.08 5.86 18.65
CA LYS A 77 -23.37 6.16 18.03
C LYS A 77 -23.88 7.50 18.53
N GLU A 78 -24.28 8.34 17.61
CA GLU A 78 -24.89 9.64 17.93
C GLU A 78 -26.32 9.44 18.48
N ALA A 79 -26.70 10.22 19.50
CA ALA A 79 -27.92 9.99 20.29
C ALA A 79 -29.23 10.29 19.53
N LYS A 80 -29.19 11.19 18.54
CA LYS A 80 -30.37 11.61 17.73
C LYS A 80 -30.47 10.84 16.40
N GLY A 81 -29.56 9.91 16.15
CA GLY A 81 -29.56 9.12 14.91
C GLY A 81 -28.95 9.86 13.70
N LEU A 82 -28.14 10.91 13.93
CA LEU A 82 -27.45 11.63 12.84
C LEU A 82 -26.31 10.82 12.24
N GLY A 83 -25.79 9.81 12.98
CA GLY A 83 -24.74 8.93 12.45
C GLY A 83 -23.85 8.35 13.54
N TYR A 84 -22.57 8.21 13.20
CA TYR A 84 -21.56 7.52 13.99
C TYR A 84 -20.23 8.28 13.98
N VAL A 85 -19.44 8.09 15.04
CA VAL A 85 -18.05 8.51 15.04
C VAL A 85 -17.15 7.30 15.27
N ILE A 86 -16.09 7.20 14.47
CA ILE A 86 -15.11 6.11 14.56
C ILE A 86 -13.76 6.71 14.88
N GLN A 87 -13.09 6.16 15.88
CA GLN A 87 -11.70 6.43 16.17
C GLN A 87 -10.87 5.27 15.65
N THR A 88 -9.87 5.58 14.82
CA THR A 88 -9.00 4.59 14.17
C THR A 88 -7.57 5.08 14.15
N THR A 89 -6.66 4.16 13.85
CA THR A 89 -5.22 4.45 13.73
C THR A 89 -4.69 4.09 12.36
N ALA A 90 -3.71 4.85 11.87
CA ALA A 90 -3.01 4.57 10.64
C ALA A 90 -1.49 4.58 10.88
N THR A 91 -0.78 3.57 10.38
CA THR A 91 0.68 3.48 10.49
C THR A 91 1.30 3.53 9.10
N SER A 92 2.13 4.52 8.82
CA SER A 92 2.95 4.58 7.62
C SER A 92 4.33 3.97 7.86
N SER A 93 5.07 3.66 6.79
CA SER A 93 6.43 3.12 6.89
C SER A 93 7.45 4.08 7.52
N TYR A 94 7.11 5.36 7.64
CA TYR A 94 7.96 6.42 8.21
C TYR A 94 7.44 6.94 9.55
N SER A 95 6.37 6.36 10.06
CA SER A 95 5.73 6.77 11.29
C SER A 95 6.47 6.19 12.49
N THR A 96 6.75 7.02 13.50
CA THR A 96 7.33 6.59 14.78
C THR A 96 6.27 6.06 15.75
N ALA A 97 5.01 6.43 15.52
CA ALA A 97 3.81 5.93 16.21
C ALA A 97 2.61 6.07 15.26
N PRO A 98 1.52 5.32 15.46
CA PRO A 98 0.32 5.46 14.64
C PRO A 98 -0.25 6.87 14.66
N MET A 99 -0.78 7.33 13.53
CA MET A 99 -1.69 8.49 13.50
C MET A 99 -3.00 8.09 14.17
N GLU A 100 -3.53 8.95 15.04
CA GLU A 100 -4.86 8.79 15.61
C GLU A 100 -5.84 9.65 14.83
N ILE A 101 -6.95 9.05 14.38
CA ILE A 101 -7.89 9.65 13.45
C ILE A 101 -9.30 9.52 14.04
N THR A 102 -10.04 10.62 14.06
CA THR A 102 -11.47 10.64 14.38
C THR A 102 -12.27 10.97 13.12
N ILE A 103 -13.26 10.13 12.80
CA ILE A 103 -14.07 10.19 11.58
C ILE A 103 -15.54 10.27 11.96
N GLY A 104 -16.23 11.31 11.50
CA GLY A 104 -17.70 11.40 11.57
C GLY A 104 -18.33 10.80 10.32
N VAL A 105 -19.37 9.99 10.49
CA VAL A 105 -20.12 9.36 9.39
C VAL A 105 -21.61 9.58 9.64
N THR A 106 -22.31 10.16 8.70
CA THR A 106 -23.76 10.37 8.76
C THR A 106 -24.54 9.05 8.64
N ALA A 107 -25.78 9.03 9.05
CA ALA A 107 -26.64 7.84 8.98
C ALA A 107 -26.85 7.31 7.55
N ASP A 108 -26.72 8.17 6.52
CA ASP A 108 -26.76 7.78 5.10
C ASP A 108 -25.39 7.34 4.56
N GLY A 109 -24.38 7.18 5.43
CA GLY A 109 -23.07 6.62 5.08
C GLY A 109 -22.10 7.61 4.42
N LYS A 110 -22.30 8.91 4.60
CA LYS A 110 -21.37 9.94 4.12
C LYS A 110 -20.44 10.42 5.23
N ILE A 111 -19.17 10.68 4.91
CA ILE A 111 -18.23 11.29 5.83
C ILE A 111 -18.63 12.72 6.10
N SER A 112 -18.90 13.06 7.37
CA SER A 112 -19.30 14.41 7.80
C SER A 112 -18.14 15.26 8.25
N GLY A 113 -17.06 14.62 8.72
CA GLY A 113 -15.87 15.31 9.18
C GLY A 113 -14.73 14.32 9.43
N VAL A 114 -13.51 14.82 9.33
CA VAL A 114 -12.28 14.04 9.60
C VAL A 114 -11.31 14.92 10.39
N GLN A 115 -10.77 14.36 11.45
CA GLN A 115 -9.74 15.01 12.26
C GLN A 115 -8.59 14.04 12.51
N ILE A 116 -7.37 14.54 12.46
CA ILE A 116 -6.16 13.83 12.92
C ILE A 116 -5.85 14.36 14.34
N ASP A 117 -6.04 13.49 15.33
CA ASP A 117 -5.84 13.84 16.74
C ASP A 117 -4.36 13.79 17.13
N SER A 118 -3.62 12.84 16.56
CA SER A 118 -2.17 12.68 16.75
C SER A 118 -1.50 12.31 15.43
N TYR A 119 -0.43 13.03 15.09
CA TYR A 119 0.36 12.80 13.88
C TYR A 119 1.84 12.67 14.23
N ASN A 120 2.38 11.46 14.06
CA ASN A 120 3.73 11.09 14.48
C ASN A 120 4.63 10.66 13.31
N ASP A 121 4.33 11.12 12.11
CA ASP A 121 5.16 10.89 10.92
C ASP A 121 6.22 11.98 10.77
N THR A 122 7.14 11.83 9.82
CA THR A 122 8.20 12.80 9.55
C THR A 122 7.60 14.17 9.19
N PRO A 123 7.93 15.27 9.89
CA PRO A 123 7.26 16.57 9.70
C PRO A 123 7.28 17.10 8.27
N ALA A 124 8.34 16.84 7.49
CA ALA A 124 8.44 17.24 6.08
C ALA A 124 7.46 16.49 5.15
N TYR A 125 6.85 15.40 5.64
CA TYR A 125 5.90 14.55 4.91
C TYR A 125 4.50 14.58 5.52
N ASP A 126 4.24 15.53 6.41
CA ASP A 126 2.91 15.73 7.00
C ASP A 126 1.89 16.06 5.89
N ILE A 127 0.90 15.18 5.71
CA ILE A 127 -0.14 15.31 4.69
C ILE A 127 -0.96 16.60 4.85
N ARG A 128 -1.13 17.11 6.10
CA ARG A 128 -1.86 18.35 6.40
C ARG A 128 -1.07 19.58 5.98
N ALA A 129 0.26 19.55 6.12
CA ALA A 129 1.14 20.66 5.73
C ALA A 129 1.38 20.68 4.21
N LYS A 130 1.42 19.51 3.58
CA LYS A 130 1.60 19.38 2.12
C LYS A 130 0.33 19.66 1.33
N ASP A 131 -0.80 19.22 1.85
CA ASP A 131 -2.11 19.49 1.27
C ASP A 131 -3.12 19.81 2.40
N PRO A 132 -3.29 21.08 2.77
CA PRO A 132 -4.24 21.46 3.79
C PRO A 132 -5.69 21.10 3.46
N THR A 133 -6.03 20.88 2.20
CA THR A 133 -7.37 20.51 1.72
C THR A 133 -7.58 19.01 1.64
N TYR A 134 -6.57 18.21 1.90
CA TYR A 134 -6.63 16.75 1.75
C TYR A 134 -7.72 16.12 2.61
N LEU A 135 -7.83 16.52 3.87
CA LEU A 135 -8.87 16.02 4.78
C LEU A 135 -10.27 16.40 4.30
N ASP A 136 -10.43 17.60 3.75
CA ASP A 136 -11.69 18.11 3.21
C ASP A 136 -12.15 17.30 1.99
N SER A 137 -11.22 16.70 1.24
CA SER A 137 -11.54 15.85 0.09
C SER A 137 -12.36 14.61 0.44
N TYR A 138 -12.35 14.20 1.71
CA TYR A 138 -13.16 13.10 2.22
C TYR A 138 -14.59 13.50 2.56
N ILE A 139 -14.85 14.79 2.84
CA ILE A 139 -16.18 15.27 3.28
C ILE A 139 -17.22 15.00 2.20
N GLY A 140 -18.34 14.39 2.57
CA GLY A 140 -19.43 14.01 1.68
C GLY A 140 -19.18 12.74 0.85
N LYS A 141 -17.99 12.13 0.94
CA LYS A 141 -17.70 10.83 0.30
C LYS A 141 -18.35 9.70 1.09
N ASP A 142 -18.69 8.62 0.38
CA ASP A 142 -19.11 7.35 0.99
C ASP A 142 -17.91 6.38 1.13
N SER A 143 -18.19 5.14 1.49
CA SER A 143 -17.14 4.11 1.69
C SER A 143 -16.35 3.76 0.41
N ALA A 144 -16.83 4.14 -0.77
CA ALA A 144 -16.10 3.98 -2.01
C ALA A 144 -14.91 4.96 -2.12
N LEU A 145 -14.90 6.07 -1.36
CA LEU A 145 -13.88 7.12 -1.36
C LEU A 145 -13.52 7.59 -2.78
N ALA A 146 -14.57 7.76 -3.63
CA ALA A 146 -14.39 8.16 -5.01
C ALA A 146 -13.69 9.52 -5.11
N ASP A 147 -12.75 9.63 -6.05
CA ASP A 147 -11.98 10.86 -6.35
C ASP A 147 -11.09 11.37 -5.19
N VAL A 148 -10.89 10.56 -4.14
CA VAL A 148 -9.91 10.88 -3.09
C VAL A 148 -8.55 10.37 -3.54
N GLY A 149 -7.70 11.29 -4.02
CA GLY A 149 -6.34 11.00 -4.46
C GLY A 149 -5.35 10.80 -3.30
N LEU A 150 -4.09 10.52 -3.63
CA LEU A 150 -2.98 10.50 -2.68
C LEU A 150 -2.21 11.83 -2.74
N VAL A 151 -1.58 12.21 -1.63
CA VAL A 151 -0.81 13.46 -1.56
C VAL A 151 0.59 13.25 -2.12
N ALA A 152 0.94 14.00 -3.16
CA ALA A 152 2.28 13.95 -3.76
C ALA A 152 3.37 14.30 -2.75
N GLY A 153 4.40 13.44 -2.65
CA GLY A 153 5.47 13.55 -1.66
C GLY A 153 5.08 13.15 -0.23
N SER A 154 3.84 12.69 0.00
CA SER A 154 3.37 12.04 1.24
C SER A 154 2.61 10.75 0.94
N THR A 155 2.98 10.05 -0.11
CA THR A 155 2.25 8.89 -0.64
C THR A 155 2.06 7.79 0.42
N TYR A 156 3.09 7.47 1.20
CA TYR A 156 2.99 6.42 2.23
C TYR A 156 2.00 6.81 3.34
N SER A 157 2.09 8.03 3.83
CA SER A 157 1.19 8.52 4.89
C SER A 157 -0.25 8.65 4.39
N SER A 158 -0.46 9.18 3.18
CA SER A 158 -1.80 9.31 2.60
C SER A 158 -2.40 7.95 2.22
N THR A 159 -1.59 6.96 1.82
CA THR A 159 -2.07 5.58 1.61
C THR A 159 -2.51 4.95 2.93
N ALA A 160 -1.68 5.04 3.98
CA ALA A 160 -2.04 4.53 5.30
C ALA A 160 -3.32 5.17 5.84
N PHE A 161 -3.45 6.49 5.68
CA PHE A 161 -4.63 7.25 6.06
C PHE A 161 -5.88 6.78 5.29
N LYS A 162 -5.81 6.68 3.96
CA LYS A 162 -6.93 6.23 3.11
C LYS A 162 -7.36 4.80 3.44
N ASN A 163 -6.42 3.91 3.73
CA ASN A 163 -6.71 2.54 4.15
C ASN A 163 -7.45 2.51 5.50
N ALA A 164 -7.00 3.29 6.49
CA ALA A 164 -7.69 3.40 7.78
C ALA A 164 -9.12 3.95 7.64
N MET A 165 -9.33 4.93 6.74
CA MET A 165 -10.67 5.42 6.40
C MET A 165 -11.56 4.31 5.82
N SER A 166 -11.04 3.52 4.88
CA SER A 166 -11.76 2.39 4.29
C SER A 166 -12.09 1.31 5.32
N GLU A 167 -11.15 0.95 6.19
CA GLU A 167 -11.36 -0.02 7.27
C GLU A 167 -12.43 0.46 8.26
N ALA A 168 -12.36 1.73 8.68
CA ALA A 168 -13.33 2.33 9.59
C ALA A 168 -14.76 2.30 9.00
N MET A 169 -14.91 2.69 7.73
CA MET A 169 -16.22 2.62 7.04
C MET A 169 -16.68 1.15 6.89
N GLY A 170 -15.75 0.23 6.64
CA GLY A 170 -16.00 -1.21 6.55
C GLY A 170 -16.63 -1.79 7.80
N VAL A 171 -16.24 -1.33 8.99
CA VAL A 171 -16.85 -1.74 10.26
C VAL A 171 -18.35 -1.39 10.32
N LEU A 172 -18.71 -0.18 9.92
CA LEU A 172 -20.13 0.20 9.90
C LEU A 172 -20.96 -0.61 8.89
N ILE A 173 -20.36 -0.94 7.74
CA ILE A 173 -21.00 -1.73 6.70
C ILE A 173 -21.20 -3.19 7.15
N SER A 174 -20.15 -3.84 7.68
CA SER A 174 -20.21 -5.23 8.11
C SER A 174 -21.21 -5.44 9.25
N ASN A 175 -21.44 -4.41 10.07
CA ASN A 175 -22.44 -4.41 11.12
C ASN A 175 -23.82 -3.85 10.68
N ASN A 176 -24.06 -3.66 9.39
CA ASN A 176 -25.32 -3.19 8.80
C ASN A 176 -25.80 -1.82 9.33
N MET A 177 -24.86 -0.95 9.71
CA MET A 177 -25.15 0.37 10.28
C MET A 177 -25.29 1.45 9.20
N ILE A 178 -24.56 1.28 8.09
CA ILE A 178 -24.64 2.11 6.87
C ILE A 178 -24.64 1.22 5.63
N ALA A 179 -25.11 1.75 4.50
CA ALA A 179 -24.98 1.08 3.21
C ALA A 179 -23.54 1.21 2.67
N ALA A 180 -23.09 0.19 1.94
CA ALA A 180 -21.85 0.29 1.19
C ALA A 180 -21.97 1.33 0.07
N GLY A 181 -20.92 2.11 -0.13
CA GLY A 181 -20.81 2.99 -1.29
C GLY A 181 -20.69 2.18 -2.58
N VAL A 182 -21.15 2.77 -3.67
CA VAL A 182 -21.06 2.15 -4.99
C VAL A 182 -19.76 2.60 -5.65
N LYS A 183 -18.83 1.67 -5.84
CA LYS A 183 -17.61 1.92 -6.62
C LYS A 183 -17.97 2.07 -8.10
N SER A 184 -17.34 3.03 -8.78
CA SER A 184 -17.38 3.09 -10.23
C SER A 184 -16.56 1.94 -10.84
N ASP A 185 -16.84 1.59 -12.10
CA ASP A 185 -16.08 0.59 -12.83
C ASP A 185 -14.58 0.93 -12.84
N ALA A 186 -14.23 2.20 -13.03
CA ALA A 186 -12.84 2.66 -13.00
C ALA A 186 -12.16 2.37 -11.66
N GLN A 187 -12.84 2.58 -10.53
CA GLN A 187 -12.28 2.27 -9.21
C GLN A 187 -12.09 0.76 -9.00
N ILE A 188 -13.04 -0.06 -9.45
CA ILE A 188 -12.93 -1.53 -9.39
C ILE A 188 -11.71 -1.98 -10.20
N LEU A 189 -11.53 -1.44 -11.41
CA LEU A 189 -10.42 -1.81 -12.29
C LEU A 189 -9.06 -1.29 -11.78
N GLU A 190 -8.99 -0.14 -11.13
CA GLU A 190 -7.77 0.35 -10.46
C GLU A 190 -7.36 -0.53 -9.28
N GLU A 191 -8.31 -1.00 -8.49
CA GLU A 191 -8.03 -1.96 -7.40
C GLU A 191 -7.60 -3.32 -7.96
N LEU A 192 -8.22 -3.76 -9.04
CA LEU A 192 -7.83 -4.99 -9.72
C LEU A 192 -6.39 -4.92 -10.24
N MET A 193 -5.95 -3.77 -10.76
CA MET A 193 -4.58 -3.57 -11.23
C MET A 193 -3.54 -3.92 -10.17
N ALA A 194 -3.75 -3.56 -8.91
CA ALA A 194 -2.83 -3.88 -7.81
C ALA A 194 -2.68 -5.40 -7.59
N THR A 195 -3.72 -6.17 -7.91
CA THR A 195 -3.73 -7.64 -7.78
C THR A 195 -3.08 -8.32 -8.99
N VAL A 196 -3.45 -7.89 -10.22
CA VAL A 196 -3.04 -8.58 -11.45
C VAL A 196 -1.73 -8.06 -12.04
N ALA A 197 -1.25 -6.90 -11.58
CA ALA A 197 0.03 -6.31 -11.97
C ALA A 197 0.83 -5.83 -10.73
N PRO A 198 1.23 -6.74 -9.84
CA PRO A 198 1.89 -6.37 -8.57
C PRO A 198 3.25 -5.68 -8.74
N GLY A 199 3.86 -5.76 -9.92
CA GLY A 199 5.08 -5.02 -10.27
C GLY A 199 4.84 -3.53 -10.49
N PHE A 200 3.59 -3.08 -10.70
CA PHE A 200 3.22 -1.69 -10.98
C PHE A 200 3.00 -0.88 -9.68
N THR A 201 3.97 -0.94 -8.77
CA THR A 201 3.86 -0.34 -7.43
C THR A 201 3.86 1.19 -7.43
N LYS A 202 4.48 1.80 -8.46
CA LYS A 202 4.48 3.26 -8.67
C LYS A 202 4.21 3.54 -10.13
N THR A 203 3.27 4.45 -10.41
CA THR A 203 2.89 4.82 -11.77
C THR A 203 2.96 6.32 -11.98
N GLU A 204 3.18 6.73 -13.22
CA GLU A 204 3.01 8.09 -13.72
C GLU A 204 1.84 8.11 -14.71
N GLU A 205 1.03 9.17 -14.67
CA GLU A 205 -0.10 9.33 -15.58
C GLU A 205 0.37 9.91 -16.92
N LEU A 206 -0.13 9.33 -18.01
CA LEU A 206 0.12 9.77 -19.37
C LEU A 206 -1.13 10.41 -19.97
N THR A 207 -0.95 11.16 -21.06
CA THR A 207 -2.08 11.74 -21.79
C THR A 207 -2.93 10.63 -22.41
N ALA A 208 -4.18 10.55 -22.03
CA ALA A 208 -5.15 9.61 -22.59
C ALA A 208 -5.61 10.06 -23.99
N THR A 209 -5.85 9.11 -24.89
CA THR A 209 -6.33 9.33 -26.27
C THR A 209 -7.25 8.19 -26.70
N GLY A 210 -8.15 8.47 -27.67
CA GLY A 210 -9.07 7.46 -28.20
C GLY A 210 -10.03 6.91 -27.14
N ASN A 211 -10.10 5.59 -27.01
CA ASN A 211 -10.93 4.90 -26.03
C ASN A 211 -10.27 4.82 -24.63
N ILE A 212 -9.08 5.35 -24.46
CA ILE A 212 -8.34 5.37 -23.21
C ILE A 212 -8.90 6.48 -22.31
N GLU A 213 -9.50 6.13 -21.18
CA GLU A 213 -9.95 7.09 -20.16
C GLU A 213 -8.80 7.47 -19.21
N LYS A 214 -7.95 6.49 -18.86
CA LYS A 214 -6.77 6.70 -18.01
C LYS A 214 -5.61 5.87 -18.51
N ALA A 215 -4.46 6.48 -18.61
CA ALA A 215 -3.21 5.84 -19.03
C ALA A 215 -2.17 5.98 -17.93
N LEU A 216 -1.67 4.87 -17.42
CA LEU A 216 -0.66 4.81 -16.36
C LEU A 216 0.57 4.07 -16.89
N LYS A 217 1.76 4.64 -16.67
CA LYS A 217 3.03 3.98 -16.92
C LYS A 217 3.72 3.64 -15.61
N ALA A 218 4.22 2.43 -15.48
CA ALA A 218 5.04 2.04 -14.34
C ALA A 218 6.36 2.83 -14.34
N THR A 219 6.73 3.47 -13.22
CA THR A 219 7.93 4.32 -13.11
C THR A 219 9.24 3.55 -13.29
N ASN A 220 9.20 2.23 -13.13
CA ASN A 220 10.31 1.31 -13.41
C ASN A 220 10.31 0.77 -14.86
N ASP A 221 9.51 1.36 -15.77
CA ASP A 221 9.42 1.03 -17.19
C ASP A 221 9.08 -0.44 -17.52
N ILE A 222 8.40 -1.15 -16.64
CA ILE A 222 8.00 -2.56 -16.85
C ILE A 222 6.71 -2.70 -17.65
N GLY A 223 5.98 -1.61 -17.89
CA GLY A 223 4.77 -1.61 -18.72
C GLY A 223 3.79 -0.50 -18.40
N PHE A 224 2.55 -0.71 -18.86
CA PHE A 224 1.46 0.26 -18.85
C PHE A 224 0.17 -0.39 -18.39
N ALA A 225 -0.68 0.39 -17.73
CA ALA A 225 -2.04 0.03 -17.39
C ALA A 225 -2.99 1.11 -17.91
N TYR A 226 -4.08 0.67 -18.50
CA TYR A 226 -5.09 1.54 -19.11
C TYR A 226 -6.46 1.19 -18.56
N ILE A 227 -7.24 2.22 -18.21
CA ILE A 227 -8.68 2.08 -18.13
C ILE A 227 -9.22 2.51 -19.49
N MET A 228 -9.90 1.61 -20.18
CA MET A 228 -10.39 1.83 -21.55
C MET A 228 -11.88 1.53 -21.64
N LYS A 229 -12.56 2.17 -22.59
CA LYS A 229 -13.97 1.90 -22.89
C LYS A 229 -14.16 1.17 -24.20
N ASP A 230 -15.16 0.27 -24.20
CA ASP A 230 -15.78 -0.27 -25.39
C ASP A 230 -17.31 -0.16 -25.21
N GLY A 231 -17.92 0.80 -25.89
CA GLY A 231 -19.29 1.23 -25.62
C GLY A 231 -19.44 1.78 -24.20
N ASP A 232 -20.39 1.24 -23.45
CA ASP A 232 -20.65 1.62 -22.05
C ASP A 232 -19.78 0.83 -21.04
N ALA A 233 -19.10 -0.23 -21.48
CA ALA A 233 -18.30 -1.07 -20.61
C ALA A 233 -16.87 -0.53 -20.44
N SER A 234 -16.32 -0.69 -19.22
CA SER A 234 -14.96 -0.31 -18.89
C SER A 234 -14.09 -1.56 -18.68
N PHE A 235 -12.83 -1.46 -19.10
CA PHE A 235 -11.85 -2.55 -19.06
C PHE A 235 -10.50 -2.06 -18.53
N LEU A 236 -9.82 -2.92 -17.77
CA LEU A 236 -8.40 -2.76 -17.45
C LEU A 236 -7.59 -3.46 -18.54
N VAL A 237 -6.78 -2.69 -19.27
CA VAL A 237 -5.86 -3.23 -20.27
C VAL A 237 -4.44 -3.06 -19.77
N LEU A 238 -3.71 -4.16 -19.63
CA LEU A 238 -2.30 -4.17 -19.24
C LEU A 238 -1.44 -4.46 -20.46
N VAL A 239 -0.34 -3.72 -20.60
CA VAL A 239 0.71 -3.96 -21.61
C VAL A 239 2.04 -3.97 -20.90
N ASN A 240 2.76 -5.10 -20.88
CA ASN A 240 4.07 -5.16 -20.27
C ASN A 240 5.19 -4.73 -21.24
N ALA A 241 6.40 -4.54 -20.72
CA ALA A 241 7.54 -4.07 -21.50
C ALA A 241 8.03 -5.04 -22.57
N THR A 242 7.67 -6.32 -22.50
CA THR A 242 8.01 -7.33 -23.51
C THR A 242 6.99 -7.43 -24.65
N GLY A 243 5.90 -6.65 -24.58
CA GLY A 243 4.82 -6.62 -25.57
C GLY A 243 3.61 -7.51 -25.22
N GLY A 244 3.66 -8.29 -24.14
CA GLY A 244 2.51 -9.06 -23.66
C GLY A 244 1.37 -8.15 -23.20
N ALA A 245 0.11 -8.55 -23.46
CA ALA A 245 -1.05 -7.78 -23.07
C ALA A 245 -2.16 -8.65 -22.50
N LYS A 246 -2.96 -8.04 -21.57
CA LYS A 246 -4.16 -8.65 -21.01
C LYS A 246 -5.26 -7.61 -20.85
N VAL A 247 -6.51 -8.07 -21.00
CA VAL A 247 -7.72 -7.28 -20.79
C VAL A 247 -8.55 -7.96 -19.69
N TYR A 248 -8.97 -7.17 -18.70
CA TYR A 248 -9.84 -7.61 -17.61
C TYR A 248 -11.11 -6.77 -17.58
N ASP A 249 -12.24 -7.42 -17.36
CA ASP A 249 -13.50 -6.75 -17.08
C ASP A 249 -13.67 -6.41 -15.58
N VAL A 250 -14.73 -5.72 -15.22
CA VAL A 250 -15.07 -5.35 -13.84
C VAL A 250 -15.34 -6.54 -12.91
N THR A 251 -15.54 -7.74 -13.47
CA THR A 251 -15.68 -8.99 -12.71
C THR A 251 -14.37 -9.72 -12.50
N SER A 252 -13.24 -9.10 -12.88
CA SER A 252 -11.89 -9.65 -12.83
C SER A 252 -11.64 -10.84 -13.78
N CYS A 253 -12.50 -11.01 -14.78
CA CYS A 253 -12.32 -12.02 -15.81
C CYS A 253 -11.30 -11.56 -16.87
N ASP A 254 -10.38 -12.45 -17.26
CA ASP A 254 -9.51 -12.24 -18.41
C ASP A 254 -10.32 -12.41 -19.71
N VAL A 255 -10.55 -11.30 -20.39
CA VAL A 255 -11.33 -11.23 -21.65
C VAL A 255 -10.46 -10.80 -22.85
N THR A 256 -9.16 -11.01 -22.78
CA THR A 256 -8.16 -10.59 -23.77
C THR A 256 -8.51 -11.05 -25.19
N VAL A 257 -8.95 -12.28 -25.34
CA VAL A 257 -9.29 -12.88 -26.65
C VAL A 257 -10.50 -12.21 -27.29
N SER A 258 -11.41 -11.71 -26.49
CA SER A 258 -12.66 -11.07 -26.96
C SER A 258 -12.48 -9.60 -27.35
N HIS A 259 -11.37 -8.95 -26.95
CA HIS A 259 -11.13 -7.52 -27.15
C HIS A 259 -9.77 -7.22 -27.80
N PRO A 260 -9.48 -7.78 -29.01
CA PRO A 260 -8.20 -7.57 -29.69
C PRO A 260 -7.96 -6.12 -30.10
N GLU A 261 -9.02 -5.35 -30.33
CA GLU A 261 -8.98 -3.92 -30.65
C GLU A 261 -8.46 -3.07 -29.49
N LEU A 262 -8.90 -3.34 -28.25
CA LEU A 262 -8.38 -2.67 -27.05
C LEU A 262 -6.89 -3.00 -26.85
N VAL A 263 -6.51 -4.26 -27.07
CA VAL A 263 -5.10 -4.68 -27.03
C VAL A 263 -4.28 -3.92 -28.06
N ALA A 264 -4.75 -3.80 -29.30
CA ALA A 264 -4.03 -3.12 -30.38
C ALA A 264 -3.85 -1.62 -30.09
N GLU A 265 -4.91 -0.94 -29.61
CA GLU A 265 -4.85 0.48 -29.25
C GLU A 265 -3.91 0.71 -28.06
N ALA A 266 -4.00 -0.10 -27.00
CA ALA A 266 -3.12 -0.02 -25.84
C ALA A 266 -1.64 -0.25 -26.21
N LYS A 267 -1.34 -1.27 -27.02
CA LYS A 267 0.04 -1.53 -27.53
C LYS A 267 0.56 -0.36 -28.38
N ALA A 268 -0.28 0.24 -29.24
CA ALA A 268 0.10 1.39 -30.04
C ALA A 268 0.43 2.60 -29.18
N HIS A 269 -0.39 2.87 -28.15
CA HIS A 269 -0.13 3.94 -27.18
C HIS A 269 1.15 3.67 -26.37
N ALA A 270 1.31 2.46 -25.84
CA ALA A 270 2.49 2.04 -25.09
C ALA A 270 3.78 2.24 -25.90
N ALA A 271 3.78 1.92 -27.18
CA ALA A 271 4.96 2.04 -28.07
C ALA A 271 5.50 3.48 -28.15
N THR A 272 4.67 4.50 -27.92
CA THR A 272 5.09 5.91 -27.94
C THR A 272 5.93 6.31 -26.73
N ALA A 273 5.79 5.61 -25.60
CA ALA A 273 6.43 5.94 -24.32
C ALA A 273 7.30 4.80 -23.75
N GLN A 274 7.31 3.62 -24.39
CA GLN A 274 8.08 2.47 -23.94
C GLN A 274 9.58 2.68 -24.19
N LYS A 275 10.36 2.52 -23.12
CA LYS A 275 11.82 2.50 -23.19
C LYS A 275 12.32 1.11 -23.56
N SER A 276 13.19 1.01 -24.57
CA SER A 276 13.83 -0.25 -24.93
C SER A 276 15.04 -0.55 -24.03
N TYR A 277 15.11 -1.77 -23.53
CA TYR A 277 16.23 -2.29 -22.76
C TYR A 277 16.96 -3.44 -23.47
N LYS A 278 16.56 -3.76 -24.70
CA LYS A 278 17.05 -4.89 -25.47
C LYS A 278 18.58 -4.96 -25.50
N ASP A 279 19.23 -3.97 -26.11
CA ASP A 279 20.67 -4.02 -26.37
C ASP A 279 21.48 -4.12 -25.07
N ALA A 280 21.05 -3.43 -24.01
CA ALA A 280 21.73 -3.45 -22.73
C ALA A 280 21.58 -4.82 -22.02
N ALA A 281 20.38 -5.39 -22.07
CA ALA A 281 20.10 -6.71 -21.47
C ALA A 281 20.82 -7.84 -22.23
N GLU A 282 20.76 -7.84 -23.56
CA GLU A 282 21.45 -8.84 -24.38
C GLU A 282 22.96 -8.79 -24.18
N ALA A 283 23.57 -7.61 -24.19
CA ALA A 283 24.99 -7.45 -23.89
C ALA A 283 25.36 -7.95 -22.47
N LYS A 284 24.44 -7.81 -21.51
CA LYS A 284 24.64 -8.33 -20.16
C LYS A 284 24.54 -9.84 -20.11
N PHE A 285 23.54 -10.44 -20.75
CA PHE A 285 23.39 -11.90 -20.83
C PHE A 285 24.60 -12.56 -21.48
N ALA A 286 25.12 -11.97 -22.59
CA ALA A 286 26.34 -12.45 -23.25
C ALA A 286 27.58 -12.43 -22.34
N LYS A 287 27.67 -11.46 -21.42
CA LYS A 287 28.75 -11.40 -20.41
C LYS A 287 28.54 -12.40 -19.25
N MET A 288 27.29 -12.69 -18.91
CA MET A 288 26.99 -13.64 -17.84
C MET A 288 27.22 -15.08 -18.27
N ILE A 289 26.93 -15.39 -19.53
CA ILE A 289 27.05 -16.74 -20.11
C ILE A 289 27.94 -16.65 -21.34
N GLU A 290 29.19 -17.08 -21.19
CA GLU A 290 30.17 -17.05 -22.27
C GLU A 290 29.75 -17.97 -23.43
N GLY A 291 29.91 -17.49 -24.65
CA GLY A 291 29.50 -18.23 -25.86
C GLY A 291 28.02 -18.13 -26.20
N ALA A 292 27.27 -17.22 -25.58
CA ALA A 292 25.88 -16.97 -25.93
C ALA A 292 25.73 -16.44 -27.36
N THR A 293 24.88 -17.10 -28.16
CA THR A 293 24.55 -16.77 -29.56
C THR A 293 23.03 -16.80 -29.77
N ASP A 294 22.58 -16.37 -30.95
CA ASP A 294 21.19 -16.50 -31.42
C ASP A 294 20.15 -15.92 -30.44
N MET A 295 20.44 -14.73 -29.89
CA MET A 295 19.51 -14.06 -28.97
C MET A 295 18.24 -13.66 -29.68
N THR A 296 17.10 -14.15 -29.17
CA THR A 296 15.75 -13.88 -29.68
C THR A 296 14.90 -13.32 -28.55
N ALA A 297 14.36 -12.09 -28.75
CA ALA A 297 13.45 -11.46 -27.80
C ALA A 297 12.18 -12.32 -27.61
N LEU A 298 11.69 -12.37 -26.38
CA LEU A 298 10.50 -13.12 -26.00
C LEU A 298 9.41 -12.17 -25.52
N GLU A 299 8.21 -12.36 -26.05
CA GLU A 299 6.98 -11.80 -25.47
C GLU A 299 6.51 -12.72 -24.33
N ILE A 300 6.30 -12.16 -23.16
CA ILE A 300 5.80 -12.89 -21.99
C ILE A 300 4.46 -12.30 -21.55
N ASN A 301 3.57 -13.13 -21.02
CA ASN A 301 2.21 -12.71 -20.61
C ASN A 301 2.03 -12.70 -19.09
N THR A 302 3.11 -12.41 -18.34
CA THR A 302 3.07 -12.10 -16.92
C THR A 302 3.29 -10.59 -16.68
N PHE A 303 2.71 -10.06 -15.59
CA PHE A 303 2.73 -8.63 -15.28
C PHE A 303 3.45 -8.36 -13.96
N GLY A 304 4.65 -8.95 -13.83
CA GLY A 304 5.59 -8.68 -12.75
C GLY A 304 6.58 -7.58 -13.12
N THR A 305 7.82 -7.77 -12.71
CA THR A 305 8.90 -6.77 -12.84
C THR A 305 9.78 -6.93 -14.09
N ILE A 306 9.43 -7.82 -15.02
CA ILE A 306 10.26 -8.13 -16.19
C ILE A 306 10.16 -7.01 -17.24
N ALA A 307 11.30 -6.36 -17.53
CA ALA A 307 11.42 -5.31 -18.52
C ALA A 307 11.93 -5.81 -19.88
N TYR A 308 12.62 -6.95 -19.93
CA TYR A 308 13.07 -7.60 -21.14
C TYR A 308 13.30 -9.10 -20.92
N ALA A 309 13.01 -9.90 -21.92
CA ALA A 309 13.28 -11.35 -21.93
C ALA A 309 13.81 -11.80 -23.28
N ALA A 310 14.72 -12.75 -23.27
CA ALA A 310 15.27 -13.37 -24.48
C ALA A 310 15.62 -14.84 -24.26
N SER A 311 15.50 -15.65 -25.31
CA SER A 311 16.16 -16.94 -25.40
C SER A 311 17.48 -16.81 -26.17
N PHE A 312 18.45 -17.66 -25.86
CA PHE A 312 19.74 -17.72 -26.56
C PHE A 312 20.37 -19.11 -26.43
N LYS A 313 21.37 -19.37 -27.25
CA LYS A 313 22.05 -20.69 -27.29
C LYS A 313 23.49 -20.57 -26.81
N VAL A 314 23.98 -21.67 -26.20
CA VAL A 314 25.41 -21.91 -25.94
C VAL A 314 25.69 -23.36 -26.42
N GLY A 315 26.31 -23.49 -27.57
CA GLY A 315 26.35 -24.78 -28.27
C GLY A 315 24.94 -25.24 -28.62
N GLU A 316 24.54 -26.41 -28.13
CA GLU A 316 23.20 -26.97 -28.37
C GLU A 316 22.20 -26.61 -27.26
N ALA A 317 22.68 -26.12 -26.10
CA ALA A 317 21.83 -25.81 -24.95
C ALA A 317 21.14 -24.45 -25.11
N THR A 318 19.86 -24.38 -24.72
CA THR A 318 19.08 -23.14 -24.72
C THR A 318 18.99 -22.56 -23.32
N TYR A 319 19.18 -21.27 -23.24
CA TYR A 319 19.05 -20.47 -22.02
C TYR A 319 17.99 -19.38 -22.20
N TYR A 320 17.42 -18.95 -21.10
CA TYR A 320 16.38 -17.91 -21.04
C TYR A 320 16.84 -16.81 -20.10
N GLY A 321 17.07 -15.62 -20.64
CA GLY A 321 17.48 -14.44 -19.89
C GLY A 321 16.29 -13.56 -19.56
N PHE A 322 16.15 -13.17 -18.31
CA PHE A 322 15.15 -12.25 -17.81
C PHE A 322 15.83 -11.04 -17.18
N TYR A 323 15.50 -9.86 -17.68
CA TYR A 323 15.91 -8.61 -17.07
C TYR A 323 14.72 -8.00 -16.35
N SER A 324 14.86 -7.90 -15.05
CA SER A 324 13.83 -7.38 -14.13
C SER A 324 14.22 -6.00 -13.60
N ARG A 325 13.24 -5.13 -13.44
CA ARG A 325 13.36 -3.79 -12.85
C ARG A 325 12.41 -3.66 -11.67
N SER A 326 12.81 -4.20 -10.54
CA SER A 326 12.05 -4.13 -9.29
C SER A 326 12.38 -2.86 -8.49
N ILE A 327 11.52 -2.51 -7.54
CA ILE A 327 11.70 -1.35 -6.66
C ILE A 327 11.92 -1.86 -5.24
N GLY A 328 13.14 -1.67 -4.74
CA GLY A 328 13.50 -1.85 -3.34
C GLY A 328 13.57 -0.50 -2.63
N PHE A 329 14.64 -0.26 -1.89
CA PHE A 329 14.97 1.08 -1.39
C PHE A 329 15.24 2.04 -2.56
N HIS A 330 15.97 1.55 -3.57
CA HIS A 330 16.13 2.17 -4.89
C HIS A 330 15.60 1.22 -5.96
N GLN A 331 15.58 1.69 -7.21
CA GLN A 331 15.31 0.82 -8.34
C GLN A 331 16.48 -0.14 -8.53
N MET A 332 16.15 -1.42 -8.71
CA MET A 332 17.11 -2.50 -8.90
C MET A 332 16.97 -3.11 -10.29
N ASP A 333 18.11 -3.24 -10.96
CA ASP A 333 18.23 -3.95 -12.24
C ASP A 333 18.77 -5.36 -11.95
N VAL A 334 17.91 -6.38 -12.04
CA VAL A 334 18.24 -7.78 -11.74
C VAL A 334 18.22 -8.60 -13.04
N TYR A 335 19.29 -9.36 -13.27
CA TYR A 335 19.46 -10.22 -14.44
C TYR A 335 19.50 -11.66 -13.99
N ILE A 336 18.61 -12.47 -14.53
CA ILE A 336 18.47 -13.89 -14.20
C ILE A 336 18.53 -14.70 -15.48
N VAL A 337 19.39 -15.68 -15.53
CA VAL A 337 19.46 -16.64 -16.62
C VAL A 337 19.05 -18.00 -16.11
N ILE A 338 18.04 -18.58 -16.75
CA ILE A 338 17.47 -19.91 -16.45
C ILE A 338 17.85 -20.87 -17.59
N ASP A 339 18.27 -22.06 -17.26
CA ASP A 339 18.54 -23.11 -18.24
C ASP A 339 17.26 -23.89 -18.66
N GLU A 340 17.39 -24.82 -19.58
CA GLU A 340 16.27 -25.61 -20.07
C GLU A 340 15.57 -26.47 -19.01
N SER A 341 16.29 -26.82 -17.93
CA SER A 341 15.73 -27.59 -16.80
C SER A 341 14.88 -26.72 -15.85
N GLY A 342 14.95 -25.40 -16.00
CA GLY A 342 14.29 -24.44 -15.12
C GLY A 342 15.14 -24.01 -13.93
N ALA A 343 16.44 -24.37 -13.91
CA ALA A 343 17.35 -23.95 -12.87
C ALA A 343 18.03 -22.62 -13.23
N ILE A 344 18.25 -21.77 -12.23
CA ILE A 344 19.05 -20.54 -12.40
C ILE A 344 20.49 -20.94 -12.71
N ALA A 345 20.93 -20.66 -13.94
CA ALA A 345 22.31 -20.86 -14.37
C ALA A 345 23.21 -19.70 -13.90
N LYS A 346 22.69 -18.47 -13.83
CA LYS A 346 23.41 -17.29 -13.40
C LYS A 346 22.44 -16.20 -12.92
N MET A 347 22.86 -15.45 -11.89
CA MET A 347 22.15 -14.27 -11.41
C MET A 347 23.14 -13.12 -11.24
N ASP A 348 22.77 -11.94 -11.65
CA ASP A 348 23.49 -10.69 -11.37
C ASP A 348 22.51 -9.54 -11.10
N ALA A 349 22.98 -8.55 -10.37
CA ALA A 349 22.21 -7.33 -10.13
C ALA A 349 23.14 -6.12 -10.26
N LYS A 350 22.64 -5.14 -11.00
CA LYS A 350 23.30 -3.84 -11.17
C LYS A 350 22.70 -2.85 -10.17
N GLN A 351 23.52 -1.94 -9.69
CA GLN A 351 23.16 -0.94 -8.68
C GLN A 351 23.04 -1.45 -7.24
N PHE A 352 23.64 -2.59 -6.91
CA PHE A 352 23.99 -2.85 -5.53
C PHE A 352 24.98 -1.82 -4.95
N ILE A 353 25.43 -0.79 -5.71
CA ILE A 353 26.50 0.11 -5.24
C ILE A 353 26.09 0.87 -3.98
N PHE A 354 24.87 1.42 -3.90
CA PHE A 354 24.34 2.00 -2.68
C PHE A 354 23.91 0.94 -1.67
N ASP A 355 23.48 -0.22 -2.15
CA ASP A 355 23.06 -1.33 -1.34
C ASP A 355 24.21 -2.27 -0.99
N GLU A 356 25.31 -2.32 -1.79
CA GLU A 356 26.56 -2.99 -1.42
C GLU A 356 27.17 -2.41 -0.15
N GLU A 357 27.24 -1.08 -0.03
CA GLU A 357 27.69 -0.43 1.21
C GLU A 357 26.75 -0.77 2.36
N TYR A 358 25.46 -0.86 2.13
CA TYR A 358 24.47 -1.24 3.12
C TYR A 358 24.60 -2.72 3.50
N PHE A 359 24.73 -3.64 2.55
CA PHE A 359 24.96 -5.07 2.79
C PHE A 359 26.29 -5.32 3.52
N MET A 360 27.36 -4.63 3.14
CA MET A 360 28.68 -4.77 3.74
C MET A 360 28.77 -4.07 5.11
N ALA A 361 28.18 -2.89 5.25
CA ALA A 361 28.26 -2.12 6.49
C ALA A 361 27.38 -2.69 7.61
N PHE A 362 26.21 -3.25 7.29
CA PHE A 362 25.24 -3.71 8.28
C PHE A 362 25.06 -5.23 8.35
N GLY A 363 25.44 -5.98 7.32
CA GLY A 363 25.24 -7.44 7.25
C GLY A 363 26.52 -8.27 7.11
N GLY A 364 27.66 -7.65 6.81
CA GLY A 364 28.92 -8.36 6.58
C GLY A 364 28.85 -9.39 5.44
N MET A 365 27.97 -9.19 4.45
CA MET A 365 27.68 -10.17 3.42
C MET A 365 28.58 -9.99 2.20
N ASP A 366 29.12 -11.10 1.71
CA ASP A 366 29.75 -11.18 0.39
C ASP A 366 28.65 -11.16 -0.69
N VAL A 367 28.51 -10.04 -1.44
CA VAL A 367 27.53 -9.87 -2.53
C VAL A 367 27.71 -10.94 -3.61
N THR A 368 28.95 -11.38 -3.88
CA THR A 368 29.22 -12.45 -4.85
C THR A 368 28.68 -13.79 -4.34
N ALA A 369 28.91 -14.12 -3.09
CA ALA A 369 28.37 -15.31 -2.46
C ALA A 369 26.83 -15.27 -2.43
N TYR A 370 26.25 -14.11 -2.12
CA TYR A 370 24.80 -13.91 -2.18
C TYR A 370 24.23 -14.22 -3.57
N LYS A 371 24.76 -13.60 -4.62
CA LYS A 371 24.33 -13.88 -6.01
C LYS A 371 24.51 -15.34 -6.42
N ASN A 372 25.61 -15.95 -6.01
CA ASN A 372 25.87 -17.37 -6.31
C ASN A 372 24.92 -18.33 -5.56
N GLY A 373 24.37 -17.92 -4.43
CA GLY A 373 23.38 -18.68 -3.68
C GLY A 373 22.06 -18.94 -4.42
N PHE A 374 21.81 -18.23 -5.51
CA PHE A 374 20.65 -18.48 -6.38
C PHE A 374 20.91 -19.53 -7.47
N VAL A 375 22.19 -19.79 -7.80
CA VAL A 375 22.53 -20.73 -8.88
C VAL A 375 22.10 -22.15 -8.51
N GLY A 376 21.43 -22.82 -9.45
CA GLY A 376 20.86 -24.16 -9.29
C GLY A 376 19.47 -24.19 -8.66
N LEU A 377 18.93 -23.05 -8.15
CA LEU A 377 17.56 -23.01 -7.68
C LEU A 377 16.57 -23.03 -8.84
N THR A 378 15.45 -23.71 -8.62
CA THR A 378 14.31 -23.80 -9.53
C THR A 378 13.08 -23.12 -8.92
N GLY A 379 12.00 -22.93 -9.69
CA GLY A 379 10.74 -22.40 -9.15
C GLY A 379 10.16 -23.23 -8.01
N GLU A 380 10.48 -24.53 -7.93
CA GLU A 380 10.04 -25.41 -6.83
C GLU A 380 10.93 -25.30 -5.59
N THR A 381 12.24 -25.04 -5.76
CA THR A 381 13.20 -24.98 -4.66
C THR A 381 13.44 -23.56 -4.13
N PHE A 382 13.05 -22.54 -4.87
CA PHE A 382 13.13 -21.16 -4.44
C PHE A 382 11.96 -20.80 -3.52
N THR A 383 12.18 -20.77 -2.22
CA THR A 383 11.16 -20.39 -1.22
C THR A 383 11.08 -18.87 -1.01
N GLY A 384 12.03 -18.12 -1.57
CA GLY A 384 12.20 -16.69 -1.38
C GLY A 384 12.96 -16.29 -0.12
N GLU A 385 13.18 -17.21 0.82
CA GLU A 385 13.98 -16.92 2.02
C GLU A 385 15.47 -16.78 1.70
N GLN A 386 15.94 -17.47 0.66
CA GLN A 386 17.31 -17.35 0.15
C GLN A 386 17.67 -15.92 -0.28
N ALA A 387 16.65 -15.13 -0.67
CA ALA A 387 16.84 -13.74 -1.07
C ALA A 387 16.87 -12.77 0.12
N ILE A 388 16.33 -13.14 1.27
CA ILE A 388 16.09 -12.21 2.37
C ILE A 388 17.33 -11.98 3.21
N ILE A 389 17.65 -10.71 3.42
CA ILE A 389 18.73 -10.23 4.28
C ILE A 389 18.12 -9.35 5.36
N ALA A 390 18.26 -9.75 6.61
CA ALA A 390 17.56 -9.14 7.75
C ALA A 390 17.76 -7.63 7.90
N THR A 391 18.89 -7.09 7.47
CA THR A 391 19.20 -5.66 7.57
C THR A 391 18.93 -4.87 6.28
N ALA A 392 18.58 -5.57 5.18
CA ALA A 392 18.34 -5.00 3.84
C ALA A 392 17.02 -5.50 3.26
N THR A 393 15.96 -5.51 4.06
CA THR A 393 14.67 -6.15 3.75
C THR A 393 14.03 -5.62 2.47
N MET A 394 14.06 -4.31 2.22
CA MET A 394 13.43 -3.74 1.03
C MET A 394 14.15 -4.17 -0.26
N THR A 395 15.47 -4.10 -0.26
CA THR A 395 16.32 -4.51 -1.38
C THR A 395 16.20 -6.02 -1.64
N SER A 396 16.27 -6.83 -0.59
CA SER A 396 16.16 -8.28 -0.72
C SER A 396 14.75 -8.74 -1.13
N ASN A 397 13.69 -8.05 -0.73
CA ASN A 397 12.34 -8.29 -1.24
C ASN A 397 12.22 -7.96 -2.75
N ALA A 398 12.90 -6.90 -3.23
CA ALA A 398 12.95 -6.59 -4.65
C ALA A 398 13.66 -7.70 -5.47
N VAL A 399 14.75 -8.27 -4.94
CA VAL A 399 15.43 -9.43 -5.55
C VAL A 399 14.53 -10.67 -5.52
N LYS A 400 13.86 -10.93 -4.39
CA LYS A 400 12.89 -12.02 -4.26
C LYS A 400 11.78 -11.91 -5.31
N GLN A 401 11.20 -10.73 -5.46
CA GLN A 401 10.16 -10.48 -6.46
C GLN A 401 10.70 -10.71 -7.88
N SER A 402 11.86 -10.13 -8.23
CA SER A 402 12.48 -10.36 -9.53
C SER A 402 12.70 -11.83 -9.86
N THR A 403 13.08 -12.62 -8.85
CA THR A 403 13.35 -14.06 -9.02
C THR A 403 12.05 -14.85 -9.22
N ASN A 404 11.01 -14.56 -8.43
CA ASN A 404 9.68 -15.15 -8.63
C ASN A 404 9.14 -14.82 -10.02
N ASP A 405 9.19 -13.54 -10.42
CA ASP A 405 8.67 -13.10 -11.73
C ASP A 405 9.41 -13.76 -12.89
N ALA A 406 10.72 -14.01 -12.77
CA ALA A 406 11.48 -14.75 -13.77
C ALA A 406 11.04 -16.23 -13.87
N PHE A 407 10.80 -16.89 -12.73
CA PHE A 407 10.27 -18.26 -12.72
C PHE A 407 8.84 -18.34 -13.28
N ASP A 408 7.98 -17.38 -12.92
CA ASP A 408 6.61 -17.35 -13.44
C ASP A 408 6.58 -17.09 -14.94
N ALA A 409 7.43 -16.20 -15.44
CA ALA A 409 7.60 -15.94 -16.87
C ALA A 409 8.09 -17.21 -17.61
N PHE A 410 9.13 -17.87 -17.08
CA PHE A 410 9.66 -19.11 -17.64
C PHE A 410 8.59 -20.21 -17.66
N ALA A 411 7.89 -20.45 -16.55
CA ALA A 411 6.84 -21.45 -16.46
C ALA A 411 5.67 -21.20 -17.42
N THR A 412 5.30 -19.93 -17.59
CA THR A 412 4.22 -19.52 -18.50
C THR A 412 4.61 -19.75 -19.96
N MET A 413 5.85 -19.41 -20.35
CA MET A 413 6.36 -19.68 -21.70
C MET A 413 6.41 -21.19 -22.00
N LYS A 414 6.88 -22.02 -21.07
CA LYS A 414 6.93 -23.48 -21.26
C LYS A 414 5.55 -24.09 -21.41
N ARG A 415 4.54 -23.58 -20.70
CA ARG A 415 3.13 -24.01 -20.83
C ARG A 415 2.51 -23.56 -22.15
N GLY A 416 2.79 -22.33 -22.61
CA GLY A 416 2.26 -21.80 -23.88
C GLY A 416 2.90 -22.40 -25.13
N GLY A 417 4.11 -22.97 -25.05
CA GLY A 417 4.77 -23.67 -26.14
C GLY A 417 4.40 -25.16 -26.26
N ALA A 418 3.50 -25.64 -25.42
CA ALA A 418 3.03 -27.06 -25.43
C ALA A 418 1.67 -27.25 -26.15
N ASN A 419 1.17 -26.21 -26.90
CA ASN A 419 -0.04 -26.28 -27.72
C ASN A 419 0.30 -26.41 -29.20
#